data_f4a9c1653654fd4104f1c7975d9b6bac
#
_entry.id   f4a9c1653654fd4104f1c7975d9b6bac
#
_cell.length_a   1.000
_cell.length_b   1.000
_cell.length_c   1.000
_cell.angle_alpha   90.00
_cell.angle_beta   90.00
_cell.angle_gamma   90.00
#
_symmetry.space_group_name_H-M   'P 1'
#
loop_
_entity.id
_entity.type
_entity.pdbx_description
1 polymer ?
#
loop_
_entity_poly.entity_id
_entity_poly.type
_entity_poly.pdbx_seq_one_letter_code
_entity_poly.pdbx_strand_id
1 'polypeptide(L)'
;MSRRDTPALAPRLDALGEAAELAAGRLPEDVVAGADAVVRAAGERQALSAEHTVVGFFGATGSGKSSLFNALTGRDLARVAATRPTTSEPLAAVWGVGRGQGLDPDAEHGDGTGEGGGAAALLDWLGVRRRHLLDEAPVLDDGRPGFLGLGRREGADATGLILLDLPDIDSVERGNREITSRLAGHVDVLVWVVDPEKYADAVLHREFLATMGSHAAVTLVLLNQVDRLSVRDRDVVLASLRRMLSGHGLGDVRVLPVSARTGEGLEEVGRQVAAIVAQRGAAAERLGADVAXXXXXXXXXXXXGEPAGVGPGDEQRLGRELAVAGGVPAVVRAVEGSYRLRSAKRTSWPVLRWMHSFRADPLRRLHLMPESAAPRRDRDEVVRDPALHRTSLPERSGTQRAVVDGAVRTLAAAAGAGASEPWAAAIRRAGREHAEDVPGAVDQAIAATDLGAGRGSWWHPVLDVLQWLALLTAVVGAGWLGVLALAGYLQFPLPPAPTVEGFPLPTLLLVGGLALGVLLALLAIPLTRWTAAARGRRARRRLEEATTDVGRRLVVDPVRAEVDRFHAFRDALARASGVPVRRGRR
;
A
#
# COMPACT_ATOMS: atom_id res chain seq x y z
N MET A 1 23.73 -11.33 23.49
CA MET A 1 23.34 -11.65 22.09
C MET A 1 24.62 -11.81 21.30
N SER A 2 24.79 -12.93 20.65
CA SER A 2 25.97 -13.20 19.83
C SER A 2 25.95 -12.32 18.57
N ARG A 3 27.11 -11.82 18.13
CA ARG A 3 27.27 -11.02 16.89
C ARG A 3 26.67 -11.70 15.64
N ARG A 4 26.39 -13.01 15.69
CA ARG A 4 25.90 -13.80 14.56
C ARG A 4 24.40 -13.62 14.26
N ASP A 5 23.62 -12.97 15.14
CA ASP A 5 22.15 -12.86 15.01
C ASP A 5 21.66 -11.46 14.62
N THR A 6 22.56 -10.52 14.36
CA THR A 6 22.15 -9.17 13.92
C THR A 6 21.90 -9.17 12.41
N PRO A 7 20.69 -8.82 11.95
CA PRO A 7 20.43 -8.75 10.51
C PRO A 7 21.37 -7.77 9.82
N ALA A 8 21.62 -8.02 8.54
CA ALA A 8 22.46 -7.17 7.70
C ALA A 8 22.00 -5.70 7.77
N LEU A 9 22.93 -4.78 7.70
CA LEU A 9 22.67 -3.34 7.88
C LEU A 9 21.81 -2.77 6.74
N ALA A 10 21.97 -3.25 5.50
CA ALA A 10 21.24 -2.76 4.33
C ALA A 10 19.70 -2.89 4.49
N PRO A 11 19.13 -4.08 4.77
CA PRO A 11 17.68 -4.18 4.95
C PRO A 11 17.16 -3.37 6.15
N ARG A 12 17.98 -3.11 7.13
CA ARG A 12 17.61 -2.24 8.27
C ARG A 12 17.52 -0.77 7.85
N LEU A 13 18.42 -0.32 6.98
CA LEU A 13 18.41 1.03 6.41
C LEU A 13 17.19 1.24 5.51
N ASP A 14 16.89 0.27 4.63
CA ASP A 14 15.71 0.32 3.76
C ASP A 14 14.42 0.41 4.60
N ALA A 15 14.33 -0.43 5.64
CA ALA A 15 13.17 -0.43 6.54
C ALA A 15 13.07 0.89 7.34
N LEU A 16 14.20 1.51 7.70
CA LEU A 16 14.20 2.82 8.37
C LEU A 16 13.70 3.92 7.42
N GLY A 17 14.11 3.87 6.15
CA GLY A 17 13.62 4.80 5.11
C GLY A 17 12.12 4.68 4.91
N GLU A 18 11.63 3.45 4.76
CA GLU A 18 10.18 3.16 4.65
C GLU A 18 9.42 3.70 5.87
N ALA A 19 9.95 3.49 7.08
CA ALA A 19 9.35 4.01 8.31
C ALA A 19 9.32 5.54 8.31
N ALA A 20 10.38 6.21 7.86
CA ALA A 20 10.42 7.68 7.78
C ALA A 20 9.35 8.22 6.81
N GLU A 21 9.20 7.62 5.63
CA GLU A 21 8.17 7.99 4.64
C GLU A 21 6.76 7.84 5.21
N LEU A 22 6.48 6.73 5.90
CA LEU A 22 5.17 6.47 6.50
C LEU A 22 4.85 7.43 7.65
N ALA A 23 5.89 7.89 8.37
CA ALA A 23 5.78 8.82 9.50
C ALA A 23 5.67 10.29 9.08
N ALA A 24 5.99 10.63 7.83
CA ALA A 24 6.01 12.01 7.33
C ALA A 24 4.65 12.71 7.55
N GLY A 25 4.67 13.90 8.15
CA GLY A 25 3.47 14.66 8.49
C GLY A 25 2.66 14.11 9.68
N ARG A 26 3.16 13.07 10.36
CA ARG A 26 2.53 12.46 11.53
C ARG A 26 3.40 12.59 12.78
N LEU A 27 4.67 12.23 12.67
CA LEU A 27 5.61 12.39 13.78
C LEU A 27 6.30 13.76 13.70
N PRO A 28 6.95 14.21 14.79
CA PRO A 28 7.71 15.45 14.77
C PRO A 28 8.75 15.47 13.64
N GLU A 29 8.86 16.61 12.97
CA GLU A 29 9.69 16.78 11.78
C GLU A 29 11.18 16.48 12.04
N ASP A 30 11.67 16.81 13.21
CA ASP A 30 13.06 16.55 13.62
C ASP A 30 13.37 15.06 13.68
N VAL A 31 12.41 14.23 14.12
CA VAL A 31 12.56 12.77 14.20
C VAL A 31 12.60 12.16 12.78
N VAL A 32 11.67 12.58 11.91
CA VAL A 32 11.62 12.12 10.52
C VAL A 32 12.89 12.56 9.76
N ALA A 33 13.27 13.83 9.88
CA ALA A 33 14.48 14.38 9.24
C ALA A 33 15.76 13.68 9.74
N GLY A 34 15.80 13.29 11.02
CA GLY A 34 16.90 12.51 11.57
C GLY A 34 17.04 11.14 10.93
N ALA A 35 15.93 10.42 10.72
CA ALA A 35 15.92 9.12 10.04
C ALA A 35 16.36 9.28 8.58
N ASP A 36 15.83 10.27 7.86
CA ASP A 36 16.22 10.58 6.48
C ASP A 36 17.71 10.93 6.37
N ALA A 37 18.27 11.65 7.34
CA ALA A 37 19.70 12.00 7.35
C ALA A 37 20.57 10.75 7.47
N VAL A 38 20.19 9.78 8.30
CA VAL A 38 20.91 8.50 8.43
C VAL A 38 20.84 7.71 7.12
N VAL A 39 19.66 7.63 6.51
CA VAL A 39 19.48 6.91 5.23
C VAL A 39 20.29 7.57 4.11
N ARG A 40 20.26 8.91 4.01
CA ARG A 40 21.05 9.63 2.99
C ARG A 40 22.56 9.49 3.23
N ALA A 41 23.00 9.52 4.46
CA ALA A 41 24.42 9.35 4.82
C ALA A 41 24.93 7.96 4.40
N ALA A 42 24.05 6.96 4.45
CA ALA A 42 24.37 5.61 4.01
C ALA A 42 24.59 5.52 2.48
N GLY A 43 23.78 6.20 1.68
CA GLY A 43 23.84 6.13 0.21
C GLY A 43 23.50 4.73 -0.34
N GLU A 44 23.14 4.65 -1.62
CA GLU A 44 22.76 3.37 -2.25
C GLU A 44 23.84 2.30 -2.14
N ARG A 45 25.10 2.68 -2.43
CA ARG A 45 26.22 1.74 -2.40
C ARG A 45 26.55 1.29 -0.97
N GLN A 46 26.52 2.23 -0.02
CA GLN A 46 26.82 1.95 1.37
C GLN A 46 25.71 1.10 2.02
N ALA A 47 24.46 1.26 1.59
CA ALA A 47 23.35 0.40 1.99
C ALA A 47 23.55 -1.05 1.54
N LEU A 48 24.08 -1.24 0.32
CA LEU A 48 24.36 -2.59 -0.21
C LEU A 48 25.63 -3.21 0.39
N SER A 49 26.62 -2.40 0.78
CA SER A 49 27.96 -2.90 1.12
C SER A 49 28.58 -2.33 2.40
N ALA A 50 27.77 -1.79 3.31
CA ALA A 50 28.31 -1.21 4.56
C ALA A 50 29.14 -2.20 5.37
N GLU A 51 28.85 -3.49 5.23
CA GLU A 51 29.56 -4.59 5.91
C GLU A 51 30.69 -5.19 5.08
N HIS A 52 30.81 -4.82 3.79
CA HIS A 52 31.74 -5.43 2.86
C HIS A 52 32.67 -4.38 2.24
N THR A 53 33.96 -4.69 2.21
CA THR A 53 34.98 -3.89 1.53
C THR A 53 35.39 -4.60 0.23
N VAL A 54 35.14 -3.92 -0.91
CA VAL A 54 35.43 -4.46 -2.24
C VAL A 54 36.78 -3.93 -2.72
N VAL A 55 37.72 -4.83 -2.94
CA VAL A 55 39.07 -4.53 -3.45
C VAL A 55 39.17 -5.05 -4.89
N GLY A 56 39.30 -4.17 -5.87
CA GLY A 56 39.40 -4.55 -7.29
C GLY A 56 40.84 -4.45 -7.81
N PHE A 57 41.30 -5.51 -8.50
CA PHE A 57 42.61 -5.57 -9.16
C PHE A 57 42.46 -5.15 -10.61
N PHE A 58 43.12 -4.02 -10.98
CA PHE A 58 43.11 -3.41 -12.28
C PHE A 58 44.53 -3.41 -12.88
N GLY A 59 44.64 -3.46 -14.17
CA GLY A 59 45.95 -3.41 -14.85
C GLY A 59 45.93 -4.04 -16.24
N ALA A 60 47.02 -3.85 -16.96
CA ALA A 60 47.20 -4.35 -18.31
C ALA A 60 47.35 -5.89 -18.37
N THR A 61 47.15 -6.45 -19.57
CA THR A 61 47.43 -7.85 -19.85
C THR A 61 48.88 -8.18 -19.50
N GLY A 62 49.08 -9.23 -18.71
CA GLY A 62 50.41 -9.71 -18.31
C GLY A 62 51.03 -8.99 -17.11
N SER A 63 50.37 -7.98 -16.52
CA SER A 63 50.85 -7.31 -15.30
C SER A 63 50.87 -8.23 -14.07
N GLY A 64 50.14 -9.35 -14.12
CA GLY A 64 50.13 -10.36 -13.06
C GLY A 64 49.00 -10.18 -12.07
N LYS A 65 47.88 -9.56 -12.45
CA LYS A 65 46.66 -9.43 -11.59
C LYS A 65 46.19 -10.75 -11.01
N SER A 66 45.92 -11.72 -11.90
CA SER A 66 45.43 -13.06 -11.50
C SER A 66 46.43 -13.82 -10.65
N SER A 67 47.75 -13.66 -10.94
CA SER A 67 48.81 -14.25 -10.10
C SER A 67 48.83 -13.62 -8.70
N LEU A 68 48.69 -12.29 -8.60
CA LEU A 68 48.58 -11.59 -7.33
C LEU A 68 47.31 -12.00 -6.57
N PHE A 69 46.18 -12.08 -7.29
CA PHE A 69 44.90 -12.52 -6.72
C PHE A 69 45.05 -13.92 -6.09
N ASN A 70 45.65 -14.86 -6.83
CA ASN A 70 45.89 -16.22 -6.31
C ASN A 70 46.85 -16.22 -5.12
N ALA A 71 47.94 -15.44 -5.20
CA ALA A 71 48.91 -15.33 -4.09
C ALA A 71 48.26 -14.72 -2.83
N LEU A 72 47.34 -13.76 -2.99
CA LEU A 72 46.64 -13.11 -1.89
C LEU A 72 45.54 -13.97 -1.30
N THR A 73 44.84 -14.78 -2.14
CA THR A 73 43.81 -15.71 -1.66
C THR A 73 44.41 -17.00 -1.08
N GLY A 74 45.69 -17.29 -1.39
CA GLY A 74 46.35 -18.55 -1.01
C GLY A 74 45.79 -19.76 -1.76
N ARG A 75 45.08 -19.56 -2.87
CA ARG A 75 44.43 -20.60 -3.67
C ARG A 75 44.54 -20.29 -5.16
N ASP A 76 44.55 -21.30 -5.99
CA ASP A 76 44.60 -21.15 -7.45
C ASP A 76 43.20 -21.05 -8.04
N LEU A 77 42.54 -19.91 -7.78
CA LEU A 77 41.14 -19.61 -8.20
C LEU A 77 41.07 -19.00 -9.59
N ALA A 78 41.97 -18.07 -9.87
CA ALA A 78 42.03 -17.38 -11.17
C ALA A 78 42.97 -18.14 -12.10
N ARG A 79 42.53 -18.37 -13.33
CA ARG A 79 43.36 -19.05 -14.33
C ARG A 79 44.56 -18.17 -14.73
N VAL A 80 45.75 -18.66 -14.54
CA VAL A 80 46.98 -18.04 -14.98
C VAL A 80 47.48 -18.82 -16.19
N ALA A 81 47.47 -18.25 -17.38
CA ALA A 81 47.93 -18.90 -18.60
C ALA A 81 48.85 -18.02 -19.41
N ALA A 82 49.79 -18.62 -20.11
CA ALA A 82 50.71 -17.90 -21.01
C ALA A 82 50.04 -17.47 -22.30
N THR A 83 48.88 -18.03 -22.65
CA THR A 83 48.11 -17.72 -23.85
C THR A 83 47.00 -16.71 -23.55
N ARG A 84 46.82 -15.68 -24.39
CA ARG A 84 45.91 -14.52 -24.25
C ARG A 84 44.56 -14.75 -24.93
N PRO A 85 43.45 -14.19 -24.43
CA PRO A 85 43.24 -13.52 -23.14
C PRO A 85 42.98 -14.52 -22.01
N THR A 86 43.39 -14.19 -20.78
CA THR A 86 43.33 -15.11 -19.63
C THR A 86 42.05 -14.91 -18.78
N THR A 87 41.58 -13.69 -18.65
CA THR A 87 40.40 -13.36 -17.81
C THR A 87 39.37 -12.62 -18.64
N SER A 88 38.25 -13.24 -18.94
CA SER A 88 37.13 -12.66 -19.71
C SER A 88 35.96 -12.20 -18.84
N GLU A 89 35.85 -12.72 -17.62
CA GLU A 89 34.78 -12.38 -16.69
C GLU A 89 35.34 -12.06 -15.30
N PRO A 90 34.76 -11.10 -14.58
CA PRO A 90 35.20 -10.80 -13.22
C PRO A 90 35.05 -12.02 -12.30
N LEU A 91 36.01 -12.19 -11.40
CA LEU A 91 36.05 -13.29 -10.42
C LEU A 91 36.12 -12.69 -9.01
N ALA A 92 35.26 -13.14 -8.10
CA ALA A 92 35.24 -12.70 -6.70
C ALA A 92 35.72 -13.80 -5.74
N ALA A 93 36.52 -13.40 -4.76
CA ALA A 93 36.83 -14.17 -3.56
C ALA A 93 36.23 -13.43 -2.36
N VAL A 94 35.40 -14.12 -1.57
CA VAL A 94 34.59 -13.51 -0.50
C VAL A 94 34.96 -14.19 0.84
N TRP A 95 35.30 -13.39 1.85
CA TRP A 95 35.60 -13.90 3.20
C TRP A 95 34.50 -13.52 4.20
N GLY A 96 34.25 -14.43 5.14
CA GLY A 96 33.45 -14.15 6.33
C GLY A 96 31.95 -14.20 6.16
N VAL A 97 31.46 -14.81 5.08
CA VAL A 97 30.02 -15.03 4.87
C VAL A 97 29.69 -16.41 5.45
N GLY A 98 28.82 -16.46 6.45
CA GLY A 98 28.40 -17.73 7.07
C GLY A 98 27.71 -18.66 6.06
N ARG A 99 27.95 -19.95 6.19
CA ARG A 99 27.26 -20.98 5.39
C ARG A 99 25.76 -20.88 5.62
N GLY A 100 25.01 -20.56 4.58
CA GLY A 100 23.55 -20.38 4.64
C GLY A 100 23.03 -19.03 4.11
N GLN A 101 23.92 -18.13 3.70
CA GLN A 101 23.51 -16.82 3.15
C GLN A 101 23.43 -16.82 1.61
N GLY A 102 22.93 -17.88 1.00
CA GLY A 102 22.54 -17.89 -0.42
C GLY A 102 23.67 -17.84 -1.45
N LEU A 103 24.91 -18.10 -1.02
CA LEU A 103 26.06 -18.19 -1.90
C LEU A 103 26.45 -19.66 -2.10
N ASP A 104 25.63 -20.42 -2.81
CA ASP A 104 25.95 -21.80 -3.17
C ASP A 104 26.79 -21.79 -4.45
N PRO A 105 28.06 -22.28 -4.43
CA PRO A 105 28.92 -22.25 -5.60
C PRO A 105 28.44 -23.16 -6.75
N ASP A 106 27.56 -24.11 -6.47
CA ASP A 106 27.03 -25.06 -7.45
C ASP A 106 25.61 -24.75 -7.92
N ALA A 107 24.98 -23.64 -7.46
CA ALA A 107 23.65 -23.24 -7.89
C ALA A 107 23.67 -22.60 -9.28
N GLU A 108 23.49 -23.45 -10.30
CA GLU A 108 23.15 -22.94 -11.64
C GLU A 108 21.73 -22.36 -11.60
N HIS A 109 21.62 -21.03 -11.72
CA HIS A 109 20.36 -20.32 -11.85
C HIS A 109 19.38 -20.46 -10.66
N GLY A 110 19.69 -19.85 -9.52
CA GLY A 110 18.69 -19.59 -8.50
C GLY A 110 17.80 -18.42 -8.94
N ASP A 111 16.48 -18.62 -9.03
CA ASP A 111 15.56 -17.50 -9.18
C ASP A 111 15.70 -16.61 -7.93
N GLY A 112 15.82 -15.31 -8.11
CA GLY A 112 16.27 -14.32 -7.14
C GLY A 112 15.37 -14.08 -5.92
N THR A 113 14.80 -15.12 -5.32
CA THR A 113 13.89 -15.01 -4.16
C THR A 113 14.50 -15.49 -2.83
N GLY A 114 15.77 -15.90 -2.84
CA GLY A 114 16.51 -16.19 -1.59
C GLY A 114 16.94 -14.89 -0.92
N GLU A 115 16.73 -14.78 0.38
CA GLU A 115 17.30 -13.71 1.23
C GLU A 115 18.83 -13.85 1.22
N GLY A 116 19.47 -13.45 0.11
CA GLY A 116 20.92 -13.43 -0.02
C GLY A 116 21.51 -12.40 0.92
N GLY A 117 22.47 -12.82 1.72
CA GLY A 117 23.20 -11.88 2.58
C GLY A 117 23.80 -10.72 1.75
N GLY A 118 24.15 -9.62 2.39
CA GLY A 118 24.63 -8.41 1.74
C GLY A 118 25.72 -8.59 0.68
N ALA A 119 26.60 -9.61 0.84
CA ALA A 119 27.64 -9.93 -0.14
C ALA A 119 27.05 -10.41 -1.48
N ALA A 120 26.01 -11.26 -1.45
CA ALA A 120 25.39 -11.78 -2.66
C ALA A 120 24.69 -10.65 -3.44
N ALA A 121 23.88 -9.83 -2.76
CA ALA A 121 23.20 -8.70 -3.34
C ALA A 121 24.17 -7.69 -3.96
N LEU A 122 25.28 -7.43 -3.27
CA LEU A 122 26.35 -6.55 -3.76
C LEU A 122 27.01 -7.11 -5.05
N LEU A 123 27.33 -8.40 -5.05
CA LEU A 123 27.96 -9.04 -6.23
C LEU A 123 26.99 -9.13 -7.42
N ASP A 124 25.72 -9.35 -7.16
CA ASP A 124 24.66 -9.30 -8.20
C ASP A 124 24.55 -7.89 -8.81
N TRP A 125 24.53 -6.87 -7.97
CA TRP A 125 24.49 -5.47 -8.39
C TRP A 125 25.76 -5.11 -9.21
N LEU A 126 26.93 -5.60 -8.79
CA LEU A 126 28.21 -5.43 -9.53
C LEU A 126 28.25 -6.26 -10.83
N GLY A 127 27.37 -7.23 -10.99
CA GLY A 127 27.33 -8.13 -12.15
C GLY A 127 28.42 -9.19 -12.12
N VAL A 128 28.91 -9.57 -10.94
CA VAL A 128 29.96 -10.57 -10.76
C VAL A 128 29.33 -11.94 -10.49
N ARG A 129 29.39 -12.81 -11.48
CA ARG A 129 28.77 -14.15 -11.41
C ARG A 129 29.70 -15.22 -10.82
N ARG A 130 31.00 -15.15 -11.15
CA ARG A 130 31.98 -16.14 -10.66
C ARG A 130 32.42 -15.76 -9.25
N ARG A 131 32.07 -16.60 -8.27
CA ARG A 131 32.28 -16.32 -6.84
C ARG A 131 32.87 -17.54 -6.14
N HIS A 132 33.85 -17.29 -5.26
CA HIS A 132 34.41 -18.31 -4.38
C HIS A 132 34.33 -17.84 -2.93
N LEU A 133 33.72 -18.68 -2.10
CA LEU A 133 33.65 -18.46 -0.65
C LEU A 133 34.88 -19.00 0.02
N LEU A 134 35.49 -18.19 0.88
CA LEU A 134 36.68 -18.56 1.61
C LEU A 134 36.37 -18.50 3.12
N ASP A 135 36.30 -19.66 3.74
CA ASP A 135 35.96 -19.80 5.17
C ASP A 135 37.15 -19.50 6.09
N GLU A 136 38.37 -19.64 5.58
CA GLU A 136 39.58 -19.48 6.37
C GLU A 136 40.48 -18.37 5.82
N ALA A 137 41.17 -17.70 6.73
CA ALA A 137 42.24 -16.80 6.36
C ALA A 137 43.29 -17.57 5.58
N PRO A 138 43.82 -17.03 4.48
CA PRO A 138 44.78 -17.77 3.65
C PRO A 138 46.02 -18.11 4.46
N VAL A 139 46.40 -19.40 4.42
CA VAL A 139 47.66 -19.89 4.97
C VAL A 139 48.58 -20.21 3.79
N LEU A 140 49.73 -19.59 3.76
CA LEU A 140 50.74 -19.89 2.73
C LEU A 140 51.28 -21.30 2.89
N ASP A 141 51.78 -21.91 1.78
CA ASP A 141 52.31 -23.28 1.76
C ASP A 141 53.44 -23.55 2.77
N ASP A 142 54.10 -22.48 3.24
CA ASP A 142 55.16 -22.57 4.25
C ASP A 142 54.66 -22.46 5.70
N GLY A 143 53.34 -22.51 5.89
CA GLY A 143 52.74 -22.48 7.23
C GLY A 143 52.66 -21.08 7.84
N ARG A 144 53.07 -20.04 7.11
CA ARG A 144 52.91 -18.66 7.58
C ARG A 144 51.47 -18.22 7.46
N PRO A 145 51.00 -17.35 8.37
CA PRO A 145 49.67 -16.78 8.19
C PRO A 145 49.66 -16.02 6.85
N GLY A 146 48.68 -16.31 6.04
CA GLY A 146 48.55 -15.70 4.72
C GLY A 146 48.43 -14.18 4.80
N PHE A 147 48.43 -13.62 3.63
CA PHE A 147 48.50 -12.22 3.30
C PHE A 147 47.76 -11.24 4.25
N LEU A 148 46.62 -11.60 4.80
CA LEU A 148 45.85 -10.68 5.63
C LEU A 148 46.27 -10.61 7.10
N GLY A 149 47.16 -11.50 7.58
CA GLY A 149 47.62 -11.49 8.98
C GLY A 149 46.48 -11.61 10.00
N LEU A 150 45.27 -11.82 9.54
CA LEU A 150 44.02 -11.72 10.31
C LEU A 150 43.74 -13.03 11.10
N GLY A 151 44.52 -14.07 10.87
CA GLY A 151 44.26 -15.40 11.43
C GLY A 151 44.66 -15.60 12.90
N ARG A 152 45.34 -14.67 13.54
CA ARG A 152 45.90 -14.91 14.88
C ARG A 152 45.74 -13.81 15.94
N ARG A 153 45.13 -12.70 15.60
CA ARG A 153 44.75 -11.72 16.64
C ARG A 153 43.26 -11.89 16.98
N GLU A 154 42.99 -12.28 18.19
CA GLU A 154 41.62 -12.31 18.73
C GLU A 154 40.95 -10.96 18.44
N GLY A 155 39.95 -10.95 17.55
CA GLY A 155 39.14 -9.81 17.24
C GLY A 155 39.26 -9.15 15.86
N ALA A 156 40.16 -9.64 14.97
CA ALA A 156 40.24 -9.14 13.60
C ALA A 156 39.76 -10.22 12.62
N ASP A 157 38.46 -10.36 12.52
CA ASP A 157 37.82 -11.20 11.52
C ASP A 157 37.93 -10.55 10.14
N ALA A 158 38.37 -11.29 9.12
CA ALA A 158 38.33 -10.85 7.72
C ALA A 158 36.87 -10.82 7.18
N THR A 159 35.91 -10.74 8.09
CA THR A 159 34.48 -10.68 7.74
C THR A 159 34.22 -9.43 6.90
N GLY A 160 33.66 -9.67 5.71
CA GLY A 160 33.27 -8.58 4.83
C GLY A 160 34.32 -8.15 3.80
N LEU A 161 35.40 -8.91 3.57
CA LEU A 161 36.34 -8.64 2.48
C LEU A 161 35.93 -9.35 1.20
N ILE A 162 35.90 -8.61 0.10
CA ILE A 162 35.66 -9.13 -1.27
C ILE A 162 36.84 -8.69 -2.14
N LEU A 163 37.61 -9.63 -2.67
CA LEU A 163 38.63 -9.36 -3.69
C LEU A 163 38.06 -9.67 -5.08
N LEU A 164 38.27 -8.76 -6.03
CA LEU A 164 37.83 -8.92 -7.43
C LEU A 164 39.05 -8.99 -8.37
N ASP A 165 39.19 -10.09 -9.10
CA ASP A 165 40.09 -10.16 -10.26
C ASP A 165 39.31 -9.72 -11.50
N LEU A 166 39.75 -8.65 -12.14
CA LEU A 166 39.02 -8.00 -13.22
C LEU A 166 39.68 -8.26 -14.59
N PRO A 167 38.89 -8.23 -15.67
CA PRO A 167 39.44 -8.34 -17.03
C PRO A 167 40.47 -7.26 -17.33
N ASP A 168 41.34 -7.54 -18.26
CA ASP A 168 42.45 -6.64 -18.68
C ASP A 168 41.90 -5.33 -19.25
N ILE A 169 42.47 -4.21 -18.80
CA ILE A 169 42.09 -2.86 -19.24
C ILE A 169 42.43 -2.66 -20.72
N ASP A 170 43.55 -3.22 -21.19
CA ASP A 170 44.03 -3.12 -22.57
C ASP A 170 43.40 -4.19 -23.50
N SER A 171 42.34 -4.85 -23.07
CA SER A 171 41.65 -5.87 -23.86
C SER A 171 41.05 -5.25 -25.14
N VAL A 172 41.24 -5.94 -26.26
CA VAL A 172 40.67 -5.57 -27.55
C VAL A 172 39.14 -5.65 -27.53
N GLU A 173 38.58 -6.46 -26.66
CA GLU A 173 37.15 -6.61 -26.50
C GLU A 173 36.53 -5.41 -25.76
N ARG A 174 35.63 -4.67 -26.44
CA ARG A 174 34.97 -3.48 -25.90
C ARG A 174 34.19 -3.81 -24.60
N GLY A 175 33.56 -4.97 -24.55
CA GLY A 175 32.80 -5.41 -23.38
C GLY A 175 33.64 -5.49 -22.09
N ASN A 176 34.87 -5.99 -22.20
CA ASN A 176 35.79 -6.09 -21.05
C ASN A 176 36.16 -4.73 -20.49
N ARG A 177 36.43 -3.75 -21.39
CA ARG A 177 36.75 -2.36 -20.98
C ARG A 177 35.55 -1.68 -20.27
N GLU A 178 34.33 -1.87 -20.79
CA GLU A 178 33.14 -1.31 -20.18
C GLU A 178 32.89 -1.87 -18.79
N ILE A 179 33.04 -3.20 -18.63
CA ILE A 179 32.91 -3.90 -17.33
C ILE A 179 33.95 -3.33 -16.35
N THR A 180 35.22 -3.25 -16.78
CA THR A 180 36.30 -2.78 -15.91
C THR A 180 36.13 -1.31 -15.53
N SER A 181 35.73 -0.44 -16.46
CA SER A 181 35.47 0.99 -16.19
C SER A 181 34.27 1.16 -15.23
N ARG A 182 33.21 0.41 -15.43
CA ARG A 182 32.04 0.45 -14.55
C ARG A 182 32.43 0.01 -13.12
N LEU A 183 33.13 -1.11 -12.99
CA LEU A 183 33.52 -1.64 -11.70
C LEU A 183 34.54 -0.74 -10.98
N ALA A 184 35.40 -0.02 -11.73
CA ALA A 184 36.35 0.92 -11.14
C ALA A 184 35.67 2.02 -10.33
N GLY A 185 34.46 2.45 -10.74
CA GLY A 185 33.66 3.44 -10.01
C GLY A 185 32.96 2.90 -8.78
N HIS A 186 32.96 1.58 -8.58
CA HIS A 186 32.17 0.93 -7.54
C HIS A 186 32.96 0.12 -6.51
N VAL A 187 34.28 -0.06 -6.70
CA VAL A 187 35.15 -0.69 -5.72
C VAL A 187 35.55 0.30 -4.62
N ASP A 188 35.81 -0.21 -3.44
CA ASP A 188 36.25 0.59 -2.27
C ASP A 188 37.74 0.87 -2.30
N VAL A 189 38.50 -0.11 -2.77
CA VAL A 189 39.95 -0.02 -2.92
C VAL A 189 40.28 -0.39 -4.37
N LEU A 190 40.91 0.53 -5.06
CA LEU A 190 41.39 0.30 -6.41
C LEU A 190 42.87 -0.08 -6.34
N VAL A 191 43.19 -1.33 -6.68
CA VAL A 191 44.55 -1.83 -6.72
C VAL A 191 45.01 -1.87 -8.17
N TRP A 192 45.88 -0.93 -8.54
CA TRP A 192 46.42 -0.86 -9.90
C TRP A 192 47.72 -1.64 -9.97
N VAL A 193 47.71 -2.72 -10.74
CA VAL A 193 48.86 -3.62 -10.91
C VAL A 193 49.61 -3.25 -12.19
N VAL A 194 50.84 -2.83 -12.05
CA VAL A 194 51.73 -2.49 -13.16
C VAL A 194 52.97 -3.40 -13.16
N ASP A 195 53.50 -3.65 -14.33
CA ASP A 195 54.75 -4.40 -14.48
C ASP A 195 55.90 -3.48 -14.93
N PRO A 196 57.19 -3.89 -14.72
CA PRO A 196 58.33 -3.04 -15.03
C PRO A 196 58.51 -2.71 -16.52
N GLU A 197 57.89 -3.49 -17.40
CA GLU A 197 58.05 -3.29 -18.86
C GLU A 197 57.03 -2.33 -19.43
N LYS A 198 55.81 -2.30 -18.83
CA LYS A 198 54.67 -1.54 -19.38
C LYS A 198 54.20 -0.36 -18.50
N TYR A 199 54.82 -0.10 -17.36
CA TYR A 199 54.36 0.99 -16.46
C TYR A 199 54.32 2.36 -17.09
N ALA A 200 55.10 2.58 -18.15
CA ALA A 200 55.21 3.87 -18.85
C ALA A 200 54.32 3.99 -20.10
N ASP A 201 53.40 3.03 -20.34
CA ASP A 201 52.51 3.08 -21.50
C ASP A 201 51.51 4.22 -21.39
N ALA A 202 51.69 5.25 -22.24
CA ALA A 202 50.93 6.50 -22.15
C ALA A 202 49.44 6.38 -22.49
N VAL A 203 49.03 5.34 -23.22
CA VAL A 203 47.62 5.14 -23.59
C VAL A 203 46.83 4.62 -22.35
N LEU A 204 47.38 3.64 -21.64
CA LEU A 204 46.80 3.12 -20.41
C LEU A 204 46.68 4.17 -19.33
N HIS A 205 47.65 5.09 -19.26
CA HIS A 205 47.65 6.13 -18.23
C HIS A 205 46.59 7.21 -18.44
N ARG A 206 46.41 7.71 -19.65
CA ARG A 206 45.49 8.84 -19.89
C ARG A 206 44.03 8.49 -19.65
N GLU A 207 43.58 7.36 -20.13
CA GLU A 207 42.18 6.95 -20.00
C GLU A 207 41.83 6.51 -18.57
N PHE A 208 42.77 5.84 -17.90
CA PHE A 208 42.48 5.25 -16.57
C PHE A 208 42.74 6.23 -15.43
N LEU A 209 43.86 6.98 -15.48
CA LEU A 209 44.18 7.96 -14.43
C LEU A 209 43.17 9.12 -14.38
N ALA A 210 42.61 9.52 -15.54
CA ALA A 210 41.54 10.51 -15.57
C ALA A 210 40.28 10.04 -14.82
N THR A 211 39.98 8.76 -14.87
CA THR A 211 38.85 8.15 -14.16
C THR A 211 39.12 8.05 -12.64
N MET A 212 40.36 7.79 -12.26
CA MET A 212 40.77 7.69 -10.85
C MET A 212 40.61 9.00 -10.08
N GLY A 213 40.86 10.15 -10.73
CA GLY A 213 40.79 11.46 -10.08
C GLY A 213 39.39 11.89 -9.67
N SER A 214 38.36 11.24 -10.17
CA SER A 214 36.94 11.57 -9.91
C SER A 214 36.28 10.72 -8.80
N HIS A 215 36.98 9.71 -8.30
CA HIS A 215 36.38 8.77 -7.31
C HIS A 215 37.07 8.85 -5.93
N ALA A 216 36.28 8.78 -4.88
CA ALA A 216 36.73 8.79 -3.50
C ALA A 216 37.37 7.46 -3.04
N ALA A 217 37.57 6.53 -3.96
CA ALA A 217 38.18 5.24 -3.66
C ALA A 217 39.66 5.39 -3.29
N VAL A 218 40.10 4.64 -2.30
CA VAL A 218 41.52 4.58 -1.96
C VAL A 218 42.25 3.81 -3.07
N THR A 219 43.23 4.45 -3.67
CA THR A 219 44.04 3.86 -4.74
C THR A 219 45.37 3.35 -4.17
N LEU A 220 45.71 2.12 -4.53
CA LEU A 220 46.99 1.49 -4.21
C LEU A 220 47.64 1.05 -5.52
N VAL A 221 48.89 1.40 -5.73
CA VAL A 221 49.64 1.01 -6.95
C VAL A 221 50.66 -0.07 -6.57
N LEU A 222 50.58 -1.23 -7.22
CA LEU A 222 51.51 -2.35 -7.02
C LEU A 222 52.43 -2.49 -8.24
N LEU A 223 53.73 -2.26 -8.06
CA LEU A 223 54.73 -2.59 -9.06
C LEU A 223 55.05 -4.07 -8.88
N ASN A 224 54.44 -4.91 -9.71
CA ASN A 224 54.59 -6.36 -9.64
C ASN A 224 55.83 -6.83 -10.43
N GLN A 225 56.21 -8.06 -10.28
CA GLN A 225 57.36 -8.73 -10.92
C GLN A 225 58.70 -8.09 -10.57
N VAL A 226 58.84 -7.50 -9.36
CA VAL A 226 60.11 -6.90 -8.92
C VAL A 226 61.24 -7.90 -8.78
N ASP A 227 60.95 -9.17 -8.70
CA ASP A 227 61.92 -10.28 -8.72
C ASP A 227 62.71 -10.33 -10.05
N ARG A 228 62.20 -9.68 -11.10
CA ARG A 228 62.90 -9.61 -12.42
C ARG A 228 63.88 -8.44 -12.49
N LEU A 229 63.89 -7.55 -11.46
CA LEU A 229 64.74 -6.36 -11.45
C LEU A 229 65.88 -6.50 -10.46
N SER A 230 67.04 -5.90 -10.79
CA SER A 230 68.07 -5.67 -9.77
C SER A 230 67.58 -4.65 -8.75
N VAL A 231 68.18 -4.62 -7.56
CA VAL A 231 67.83 -3.63 -6.51
C VAL A 231 67.93 -2.19 -7.05
N ARG A 232 68.97 -1.93 -7.82
CA ARG A 232 69.19 -0.58 -8.41
C ARG A 232 68.11 -0.23 -9.43
N ASP A 233 67.75 -1.14 -10.32
CA ASP A 233 66.72 -0.92 -11.34
C ASP A 233 65.35 -0.74 -10.70
N ARG A 234 65.06 -1.48 -9.64
CA ARG A 234 63.82 -1.33 -8.84
C ARG A 234 63.67 0.12 -8.34
N ASP A 235 64.72 0.65 -7.72
CA ASP A 235 64.67 2.03 -7.19
C ASP A 235 64.45 3.07 -8.32
N VAL A 236 65.06 2.89 -9.47
CA VAL A 236 64.89 3.76 -10.63
C VAL A 236 63.42 3.70 -11.14
N VAL A 237 62.86 2.50 -11.29
CA VAL A 237 61.50 2.28 -11.77
C VAL A 237 60.48 2.88 -10.76
N LEU A 238 60.69 2.62 -9.48
CA LEU A 238 59.81 3.18 -8.44
C LEU A 238 59.85 4.70 -8.42
N ALA A 239 61.00 5.32 -8.53
CA ALA A 239 61.16 6.78 -8.59
C ALA A 239 60.49 7.34 -9.83
N SER A 240 60.63 6.67 -10.99
CA SER A 240 59.98 7.07 -12.25
C SER A 240 58.46 7.00 -12.16
N LEU A 241 57.92 5.87 -11.61
CA LEU A 241 56.48 5.64 -11.43
C LEU A 241 55.88 6.69 -10.48
N ARG A 242 56.51 6.99 -9.35
CA ARG A 242 56.07 8.02 -8.41
C ARG A 242 56.03 9.40 -9.04
N ARG A 243 57.05 9.75 -9.82
CA ARG A 243 57.14 11.05 -10.53
C ARG A 243 56.01 11.18 -11.57
N MET A 244 55.74 10.12 -12.28
CA MET A 244 54.63 10.06 -13.23
C MET A 244 53.26 10.25 -12.55
N LEU A 245 53.02 9.55 -11.45
CA LEU A 245 51.77 9.67 -10.68
C LEU A 245 51.59 11.10 -10.14
N SER A 246 52.66 11.73 -9.63
CA SER A 246 52.64 13.11 -9.16
C SER A 246 52.28 14.08 -10.28
N GLY A 247 52.77 13.85 -11.51
CA GLY A 247 52.44 14.65 -12.67
C GLY A 247 50.96 14.60 -13.09
N HIS A 248 50.21 13.60 -12.61
CA HIS A 248 48.78 13.43 -12.86
C HIS A 248 47.90 13.74 -11.62
N GLY A 249 48.49 14.39 -10.61
CA GLY A 249 47.75 14.75 -9.39
C GLY A 249 47.53 13.58 -8.41
N LEU A 250 48.23 12.44 -8.61
CA LEU A 250 48.14 11.24 -7.77
C LEU A 250 49.42 11.06 -6.93
N GLY A 251 50.03 12.14 -6.51
CA GLY A 251 51.27 12.12 -5.73
C GLY A 251 51.17 11.42 -4.35
N ASP A 252 49.99 11.43 -3.76
CA ASP A 252 49.73 10.84 -2.45
C ASP A 252 49.44 9.32 -2.53
N VAL A 253 49.30 8.75 -3.73
CA VAL A 253 49.02 7.33 -3.92
C VAL A 253 50.22 6.47 -3.49
N ARG A 254 49.99 5.48 -2.69
CA ARG A 254 51.03 4.57 -2.22
C ARG A 254 51.47 3.62 -3.34
N VAL A 255 52.74 3.54 -3.58
CA VAL A 255 53.36 2.63 -4.55
C VAL A 255 54.17 1.57 -3.80
N LEU A 256 53.77 0.30 -3.94
CA LEU A 256 54.40 -0.84 -3.26
C LEU A 256 55.06 -1.76 -4.28
N PRO A 257 56.36 -2.11 -4.11
CA PRO A 257 57.01 -3.15 -4.90
C PRO A 257 56.56 -4.53 -4.41
N VAL A 258 56.12 -5.39 -5.33
CA VAL A 258 55.64 -6.73 -5.01
C VAL A 258 56.08 -7.76 -6.03
N SER A 259 56.10 -9.03 -5.61
CA SER A 259 56.25 -10.18 -6.51
C SER A 259 55.25 -11.26 -6.15
N ALA A 260 54.29 -11.53 -7.03
CA ALA A 260 53.36 -12.65 -6.87
C ALA A 260 54.09 -14.01 -6.86
N ARG A 261 55.25 -14.09 -7.48
CA ARG A 261 56.03 -15.33 -7.58
C ARG A 261 56.83 -15.67 -6.32
N THR A 262 57.45 -14.65 -5.70
CA THR A 262 58.30 -14.87 -4.51
C THR A 262 57.60 -14.54 -3.19
N GLY A 263 56.43 -13.90 -3.24
CA GLY A 263 55.71 -13.40 -2.07
C GLY A 263 56.23 -12.07 -1.53
N GLU A 264 57.28 -11.50 -2.16
CA GLU A 264 57.86 -10.22 -1.71
C GLU A 264 56.81 -9.11 -1.74
N GLY A 265 56.74 -8.34 -0.65
CA GLY A 265 55.86 -7.18 -0.51
C GLY A 265 54.36 -7.50 -0.24
N LEU A 266 53.93 -8.76 -0.35
CA LEU A 266 52.52 -9.13 -0.17
C LEU A 266 52.02 -8.87 1.25
N GLU A 267 52.86 -9.05 2.26
CA GLU A 267 52.52 -8.75 3.67
C GLU A 267 52.17 -7.25 3.87
N GLU A 268 52.92 -6.37 3.21
CA GLU A 268 52.63 -4.91 3.26
C GLU A 268 51.29 -4.59 2.59
N VAL A 269 51.03 -5.20 1.42
CA VAL A 269 49.72 -5.07 0.74
C VAL A 269 48.60 -5.50 1.69
N GLY A 270 48.76 -6.64 2.35
CA GLY A 270 47.82 -7.17 3.33
C GLY A 270 47.54 -6.20 4.46
N ARG A 271 48.62 -5.64 5.03
CA ARG A 271 48.48 -4.64 6.11
C ARG A 271 47.70 -3.40 5.68
N GLN A 272 47.95 -2.90 4.46
CA GLN A 272 47.25 -1.73 3.93
C GLN A 272 45.76 -2.05 3.70
N VAL A 273 45.45 -3.17 3.08
CA VAL A 273 44.07 -3.62 2.86
C VAL A 273 43.35 -3.84 4.19
N ALA A 274 43.99 -4.52 5.14
CA ALA A 274 43.43 -4.76 6.49
C ALA A 274 43.12 -3.46 7.24
N ALA A 275 44.00 -2.46 7.12
CA ALA A 275 43.77 -1.13 7.74
C ALA A 275 42.52 -0.46 7.14
N ILE A 276 42.30 -0.54 5.83
CA ILE A 276 41.13 0.02 5.15
C ILE A 276 39.86 -0.74 5.56
N VAL A 277 39.92 -2.07 5.60
CA VAL A 277 38.80 -2.92 6.05
C VAL A 277 38.40 -2.55 7.49
N ALA A 278 39.41 -2.39 8.38
CA ALA A 278 39.16 -2.02 9.77
C ALA A 278 38.50 -0.63 9.91
N GLN A 279 38.94 0.35 9.09
CA GLN A 279 38.33 1.69 9.07
C GLN A 279 36.88 1.62 8.59
N ARG A 280 36.58 0.84 7.58
CA ARG A 280 35.23 0.63 7.08
C ARG A 280 34.35 -0.10 8.07
N GLY A 281 34.87 -1.12 8.73
CA GLY A 281 34.16 -1.82 9.80
C GLY A 281 33.73 -0.87 10.92
N ALA A 282 34.62 0.03 11.34
CA ALA A 282 34.29 1.04 12.34
C ALA A 282 33.21 2.04 11.85
N ALA A 283 33.23 2.41 10.56
CA ALA A 283 32.21 3.28 9.97
C ALA A 283 30.84 2.57 9.90
N ALA A 284 30.82 1.28 9.54
CA ALA A 284 29.60 0.47 9.52
C ALA A 284 29.02 0.30 10.95
N GLU A 285 29.87 0.09 11.94
CA GLU A 285 29.44 0.02 13.35
C GLU A 285 28.80 1.34 13.82
N ARG A 286 29.39 2.48 13.46
CA ARG A 286 28.81 3.82 13.77
C ARG A 286 27.45 3.98 13.09
N LEU A 287 27.36 3.67 11.80
CA LEU A 287 26.09 3.76 11.05
C LEU A 287 25.02 2.84 11.66
N GLY A 288 25.42 1.62 12.07
CA GLY A 288 24.53 0.69 12.79
C GLY A 288 24.04 1.27 14.11
N ALA A 289 24.90 1.99 14.82
CA ALA A 289 24.54 2.68 16.06
C ALA A 289 23.57 3.85 15.79
N ASP A 290 23.79 4.58 14.71
CA ASP A 290 22.90 5.69 14.28
C ASP A 290 21.50 5.16 13.92
N VAL A 291 21.44 4.07 13.21
CA VAL A 291 20.17 3.37 12.90
C VAL A 291 19.47 2.94 14.19
N ALA A 292 20.22 2.43 15.11
CA ALA A 292 19.69 2.02 16.42
C ALA A 292 19.15 3.21 17.22
N UNK A 293 19.74 4.14 17.20
CA UNK A 293 19.36 5.35 17.85
C UNK A 293 18.13 5.97 17.24
N UNK A 294 18.03 6.01 15.97
CA UNK A 294 16.91 6.55 15.32
C UNK A 294 15.68 5.66 15.50
N UNK A 295 15.87 4.37 15.56
CA UNK A 295 14.83 3.43 15.85
C UNK A 295 14.33 3.57 17.31
N UNK A 296 15.18 3.85 18.24
CA UNK A 296 14.77 4.08 19.56
C UNK A 296 13.96 5.33 19.69
N UNK A 297 14.37 6.31 18.99
CA UNK A 297 13.69 7.55 19.00
C UNK A 297 12.35 7.50 18.37
N UNK A 298 12.20 6.72 17.30
CA UNK A 298 10.98 6.51 16.63
C UNK A 298 10.07 5.55 17.40
N UNK A 299 10.62 4.56 18.14
CA UNK A 299 9.87 3.69 18.96
C UNK A 299 9.37 4.38 20.24
N UNK A 300 10.05 5.31 20.69
CA UNK A 300 9.61 6.12 21.74
C UNK A 300 8.43 6.94 21.38
N UNK A 301 8.36 7.35 20.23
CA UNK A 301 7.27 8.08 19.71
C UNK A 301 6.08 7.23 19.34
N UNK A 302 6.23 5.88 19.30
CA UNK A 302 5.22 4.93 19.02
C UNK A 302 4.81 4.17 20.29
N UNK A 303 5.47 4.23 21.25
CA UNK A 303 5.28 3.55 22.45
C UNK A 303 3.91 3.63 23.08
N UNK A 304 3.18 4.34 22.62
CA UNK A 304 1.86 4.32 23.12
C UNK A 304 1.22 3.01 22.75
N GLY A 305 0.46 2.52 22.42
CA GLY A 305 -0.25 1.29 22.07
C GLY A 305 -0.70 1.29 20.62
N GLU A 306 -1.53 0.35 20.31
CA GLU A 306 -2.06 0.09 18.95
C GLU A 306 -3.42 0.80 18.80
N PRO A 307 -3.71 1.46 17.66
CA PRO A 307 -5.06 2.03 17.44
C PRO A 307 -6.13 0.93 17.42
N ALA A 308 -7.27 1.23 18.00
CA ALA A 308 -8.39 0.27 18.09
C ALA A 308 -8.97 -0.08 16.70
N GLY A 309 -8.79 0.84 15.73
CA GLY A 309 -9.32 0.66 14.38
C GLY A 309 -10.83 0.87 14.31
N VAL A 310 -11.41 0.60 13.13
CA VAL A 310 -12.86 0.76 12.89
C VAL A 310 -13.53 -0.63 12.85
N GLY A 311 -14.36 -0.89 13.83
CA GLY A 311 -15.15 -2.12 13.89
C GLY A 311 -16.42 -2.05 13.02
N PRO A 312 -17.03 -3.19 12.69
CA PRO A 312 -18.28 -3.21 11.90
C PRO A 312 -19.46 -2.52 12.62
N GLY A 313 -19.45 -2.50 13.93
CA GLY A 313 -20.46 -1.77 14.73
C GLY A 313 -20.34 -0.26 14.61
N ASP A 314 -19.13 0.25 14.48
CA ASP A 314 -18.86 1.69 14.37
C ASP A 314 -19.34 2.23 13.03
N GLU A 315 -19.08 1.48 11.94
CA GLU A 315 -19.55 1.81 10.60
C GLU A 315 -21.09 1.90 10.55
N GLN A 316 -21.78 0.91 11.14
CA GLN A 316 -23.23 0.89 11.21
C GLN A 316 -23.79 2.02 12.08
N ARG A 317 -23.11 2.37 13.18
CA ARG A 317 -23.50 3.49 14.04
C ARG A 317 -23.38 4.82 13.27
N LEU A 318 -22.24 5.04 12.60
CA LEU A 318 -22.05 6.22 11.75
C LEU A 318 -23.16 6.32 10.71
N GLY A 319 -23.44 5.24 9.97
CA GLY A 319 -24.49 5.21 8.94
C GLY A 319 -25.86 5.62 9.48
N ARG A 320 -26.24 5.12 10.66
CA ARG A 320 -27.50 5.48 11.32
C ARG A 320 -27.55 6.96 11.75
N GLU A 321 -26.44 7.48 12.28
CA GLU A 321 -26.36 8.90 12.68
C GLU A 321 -26.45 9.82 11.46
N LEU A 322 -25.78 9.46 10.34
CA LEU A 322 -25.88 10.16 9.07
C LEU A 322 -27.30 10.08 8.49
N ALA A 323 -27.98 8.93 8.60
CA ALA A 323 -29.36 8.75 8.15
C ALA A 323 -30.32 9.67 8.93
N VAL A 324 -30.14 9.78 10.25
CA VAL A 324 -30.95 10.68 11.09
C VAL A 324 -30.68 12.14 10.71
N ALA A 325 -29.40 12.53 10.57
CA ALA A 325 -29.00 13.89 10.19
C ALA A 325 -29.49 14.26 8.78
N GLY A 326 -29.49 13.29 7.83
CA GLY A 326 -30.00 13.46 6.47
C GLY A 326 -31.52 13.45 6.36
N GLY A 327 -32.25 13.30 7.49
CA GLY A 327 -33.72 13.35 7.49
C GLY A 327 -34.39 12.07 7.00
N VAL A 328 -33.72 10.94 6.97
CA VAL A 328 -34.30 9.64 6.56
C VAL A 328 -35.61 9.33 7.30
N PRO A 329 -35.76 9.58 8.62
CA PRO A 329 -37.05 9.38 9.28
C PRO A 329 -38.22 10.18 8.69
N ALA A 330 -37.96 11.40 8.21
CA ALA A 330 -38.99 12.24 7.55
C ALA A 330 -39.36 11.64 6.18
N VAL A 331 -38.36 11.20 5.42
CA VAL A 331 -38.56 10.55 4.10
C VAL A 331 -39.38 9.27 4.26
N VAL A 332 -39.06 8.43 5.24
CA VAL A 332 -39.78 7.17 5.53
C VAL A 332 -41.27 7.48 5.87
N ARG A 333 -41.51 8.46 6.73
CA ARG A 333 -42.89 8.86 7.06
C ARG A 333 -43.66 9.39 5.83
N ALA A 334 -42.96 10.12 4.95
CA ALA A 334 -43.57 10.62 3.69
C ALA A 334 -43.92 9.45 2.75
N VAL A 335 -43.05 8.42 2.64
CA VAL A 335 -43.30 7.19 1.86
C VAL A 335 -44.53 6.46 2.40
N GLU A 336 -44.61 6.24 3.71
CA GLU A 336 -45.76 5.59 4.35
C GLU A 336 -47.05 6.40 4.15
N GLY A 337 -47.00 7.71 4.37
CA GLY A 337 -48.13 8.61 4.21
C GLY A 337 -48.64 8.68 2.76
N SER A 338 -47.75 8.80 1.82
CA SER A 338 -48.07 8.78 0.38
C SER A 338 -48.74 7.46 -0.03
N TYR A 339 -48.19 6.32 0.44
CA TYR A 339 -48.78 5.00 0.16
C TYR A 339 -50.20 4.90 0.76
N ARG A 340 -50.38 5.30 2.02
CA ARG A 340 -51.72 5.31 2.67
C ARG A 340 -52.71 6.16 1.89
N LEU A 341 -52.32 7.38 1.47
CA LEU A 341 -53.17 8.28 0.72
C LEU A 341 -53.56 7.68 -0.64
N ARG A 342 -52.59 7.13 -1.39
CA ARG A 342 -52.86 6.51 -2.69
C ARG A 342 -53.71 5.24 -2.57
N SER A 343 -53.48 4.44 -1.52
CA SER A 343 -54.34 3.27 -1.24
C SER A 343 -55.74 3.70 -0.89
N ALA A 344 -55.93 4.72 -0.04
CA ALA A 344 -57.25 5.26 0.30
C ALA A 344 -57.99 5.77 -0.93
N LYS A 345 -57.28 6.47 -1.85
CA LYS A 345 -57.88 6.93 -3.13
C LYS A 345 -58.33 5.76 -4.03
N ARG A 346 -57.74 4.58 -3.91
CA ARG A 346 -58.08 3.40 -4.72
C ARG A 346 -59.10 2.49 -4.03
N THR A 347 -58.96 2.30 -2.71
CA THR A 347 -59.72 1.29 -1.94
C THR A 347 -60.90 1.87 -1.15
N SER A 348 -61.09 3.19 -1.10
CA SER A 348 -62.30 3.81 -0.56
C SER A 348 -63.51 3.40 -1.39
N TRP A 349 -64.66 3.20 -0.73
CA TRP A 349 -65.90 2.90 -1.40
C TRP A 349 -66.14 3.88 -2.55
N PRO A 350 -66.57 3.42 -3.75
CA PRO A 350 -66.64 4.25 -4.96
C PRO A 350 -67.39 5.57 -4.77
N VAL A 351 -68.44 5.59 -3.96
CA VAL A 351 -69.25 6.78 -3.65
C VAL A 351 -68.47 7.85 -2.86
N LEU A 352 -67.49 7.44 -1.99
CA LEU A 352 -66.73 8.37 -1.15
C LEU A 352 -65.35 8.73 -1.77
N ARG A 353 -64.99 8.16 -2.92
CA ARG A 353 -63.66 8.31 -3.56
C ARG A 353 -63.38 9.77 -3.93
N TRP A 354 -64.37 10.53 -4.33
CA TRP A 354 -64.22 11.96 -4.71
C TRP A 354 -63.75 12.83 -3.53
N MET A 355 -64.11 12.49 -2.28
CA MET A 355 -63.67 13.21 -1.09
C MET A 355 -62.17 13.17 -0.85
N HIS A 356 -61.52 12.08 -1.29
CA HIS A 356 -60.07 11.90 -1.11
C HIS A 356 -59.23 12.54 -2.23
N SER A 357 -59.84 13.00 -3.34
CA SER A 357 -59.11 13.62 -4.44
C SER A 357 -58.49 14.98 -4.08
N PHE A 358 -58.98 15.63 -3.05
CA PHE A 358 -58.53 16.96 -2.63
C PHE A 358 -57.30 16.98 -1.70
N ARG A 359 -56.79 15.80 -1.26
CA ARG A 359 -55.63 15.73 -0.37
C ARG A 359 -54.33 15.62 -1.19
N ALA A 360 -53.35 16.52 -0.91
CA ALA A 360 -52.03 16.54 -1.56
C ALA A 360 -51.15 15.39 -1.09
N ASP A 361 -50.37 14.79 -2.01
CA ASP A 361 -49.48 13.69 -1.74
C ASP A 361 -48.20 14.19 -1.01
N PRO A 362 -47.84 13.64 0.19
CA PRO A 362 -46.66 14.06 0.93
C PRO A 362 -45.33 13.94 0.16
N LEU A 363 -45.18 12.93 -0.74
CA LEU A 363 -43.95 12.77 -1.52
C LEU A 363 -43.73 13.87 -2.55
N ARG A 364 -44.82 14.51 -3.04
CA ARG A 364 -44.70 15.66 -3.95
C ARG A 364 -44.07 16.89 -3.26
N ARG A 365 -44.26 17.02 -1.96
CA ARG A 365 -43.68 18.13 -1.18
C ARG A 365 -42.16 18.00 -1.01
N LEU A 366 -41.62 16.76 -1.11
CA LEU A 366 -40.20 16.48 -0.94
C LEU A 366 -39.47 16.30 -2.29
N HIS A 367 -40.16 16.44 -3.43
CA HIS A 367 -39.61 16.26 -4.79
C HIS A 367 -38.93 14.89 -5.01
N LEU A 368 -39.36 13.87 -4.28
CA LEU A 368 -38.79 12.51 -4.32
C LEU A 368 -39.57 11.55 -5.25
N MET A 369 -40.47 12.06 -6.12
CA MET A 369 -41.19 11.20 -7.07
C MET A 369 -40.38 10.97 -8.34
N PRO A 370 -40.30 9.72 -8.83
CA PRO A 370 -39.66 9.43 -10.11
C PRO A 370 -40.44 10.12 -11.24
N GLU A 371 -39.75 10.64 -12.23
CA GLU A 371 -40.26 11.38 -13.38
C GLU A 371 -41.37 10.65 -14.15
N SER A 372 -41.30 9.31 -14.19
CA SER A 372 -42.30 8.43 -14.84
C SER A 372 -43.67 8.46 -14.17
N ALA A 373 -43.77 8.96 -12.95
CA ALA A 373 -45.03 9.00 -12.18
C ALA A 373 -45.70 10.37 -12.19
N ALA A 374 -45.12 11.36 -12.87
CA ALA A 374 -45.71 12.71 -13.02
C ALA A 374 -46.81 12.74 -14.09
N PRO A 375 -47.92 13.46 -13.90
CA PRO A 375 -48.91 13.66 -14.96
C PRO A 375 -48.29 14.36 -16.16
N ARG A 376 -48.76 14.01 -17.36
CA ARG A 376 -48.20 14.49 -18.64
C ARG A 376 -48.10 16.00 -18.83
N ARG A 377 -48.86 16.77 -18.05
CA ARG A 377 -48.87 18.26 -18.15
C ARG A 377 -47.62 18.96 -17.59
N ASP A 378 -46.85 18.29 -16.74
CA ASP A 378 -45.66 18.87 -16.11
C ASP A 378 -44.36 18.53 -16.83
N ARG A 379 -44.45 17.82 -18.00
CA ARG A 379 -43.26 17.34 -18.74
C ARG A 379 -42.54 18.44 -19.54
N ASP A 380 -43.25 19.45 -20.00
CA ASP A 380 -42.70 20.43 -20.94
C ASP A 380 -41.87 21.54 -20.25
N GLU A 381 -41.86 21.57 -18.90
CA GLU A 381 -41.19 22.63 -18.15
C GLU A 381 -39.87 22.20 -17.50
N VAL A 382 -39.43 20.95 -17.65
CA VAL A 382 -38.24 20.42 -16.94
C VAL A 382 -37.22 19.83 -17.91
N VAL A 383 -36.82 20.60 -18.93
CA VAL A 383 -35.49 20.45 -19.54
C VAL A 383 -34.56 21.36 -18.76
N ARG A 384 -34.07 20.92 -17.61
CA ARG A 384 -33.22 21.76 -16.76
C ARG A 384 -32.11 20.96 -16.10
N ASP A 385 -30.98 21.61 -16.07
CA ASP A 385 -29.68 21.36 -15.47
C ASP A 385 -29.70 20.32 -14.35
N PRO A 386 -28.89 19.24 -14.47
CA PRO A 386 -28.72 18.22 -13.42
C PRO A 386 -28.24 18.78 -12.07
N ALA A 387 -27.67 19.98 -12.06
CA ALA A 387 -27.22 20.64 -10.84
C ALA A 387 -28.38 21.19 -9.97
N LEU A 388 -29.63 21.18 -10.49
CA LEU A 388 -30.78 21.74 -9.77
C LEU A 388 -31.69 20.72 -9.07
N HIS A 389 -31.34 19.44 -9.10
CA HIS A 389 -32.03 18.42 -8.28
C HIS A 389 -31.50 18.40 -6.83
N ARG A 390 -31.18 19.56 -6.31
CA ARG A 390 -30.98 19.67 -4.86
C ARG A 390 -32.36 19.52 -4.22
N THR A 391 -32.50 18.47 -3.42
CA THR A 391 -33.69 18.25 -2.60
C THR A 391 -34.08 19.54 -1.89
N SER A 392 -35.34 19.94 -2.00
CA SER A 392 -35.88 21.02 -1.20
C SER A 392 -36.16 20.56 0.24
N LEU A 393 -35.22 19.76 0.78
CA LEU A 393 -35.18 19.54 2.23
C LEU A 393 -34.93 20.92 2.87
N PRO A 394 -35.62 21.24 3.97
CA PRO A 394 -35.44 22.53 4.64
C PRO A 394 -33.94 22.77 4.90
N GLU A 395 -33.52 24.04 4.73
CA GLU A 395 -32.13 24.43 5.03
C GLU A 395 -31.67 23.78 6.33
N ARG A 396 -30.54 23.09 6.25
CA ARG A 396 -30.03 22.34 7.41
C ARG A 396 -29.86 23.28 8.59
N SER A 397 -30.51 22.92 9.66
CA SER A 397 -30.27 23.60 10.92
C SER A 397 -28.82 23.37 11.34
N GLY A 398 -28.20 24.33 12.00
CA GLY A 398 -26.87 24.16 12.60
C GLY A 398 -26.77 22.90 13.45
N THR A 399 -27.88 22.45 14.01
CA THR A 399 -28.02 21.22 14.79
C THR A 399 -27.69 19.95 13.97
N GLN A 400 -28.16 19.90 12.71
CA GLN A 400 -27.90 18.73 11.84
C GLN A 400 -26.41 18.62 11.47
N ARG A 401 -25.76 19.75 11.16
CA ARG A 401 -24.30 19.77 10.91
C ARG A 401 -23.54 19.32 12.16
N ALA A 402 -23.92 19.81 13.33
CA ALA A 402 -23.29 19.43 14.59
C ALA A 402 -23.41 17.92 14.87
N VAL A 403 -24.53 17.29 14.47
CA VAL A 403 -24.72 15.83 14.62
C VAL A 403 -23.74 15.07 13.69
N VAL A 404 -23.60 15.49 12.43
CA VAL A 404 -22.64 14.87 11.48
C VAL A 404 -21.21 15.03 11.99
N ASP A 405 -20.81 16.24 12.38
CA ASP A 405 -19.46 16.51 12.92
C ASP A 405 -19.19 15.71 14.20
N GLY A 406 -20.18 15.58 15.05
CA GLY A 406 -20.12 14.77 16.26
C GLY A 406 -19.92 13.29 15.97
N ALA A 407 -20.67 12.76 15.00
CA ALA A 407 -20.58 11.37 14.59
C ALA A 407 -19.20 11.04 14.02
N VAL A 408 -18.69 11.88 13.11
CA VAL A 408 -17.35 11.75 12.50
C VAL A 408 -16.27 11.80 13.57
N ARG A 409 -16.35 12.77 14.48
CA ARG A 409 -15.39 12.95 15.58
C ARG A 409 -15.37 11.72 16.52
N THR A 410 -16.55 11.21 16.86
CA THR A 410 -16.68 10.05 17.74
C THR A 410 -16.06 8.81 17.11
N LEU A 411 -16.33 8.55 15.83
CA LEU A 411 -15.73 7.41 15.10
C LEU A 411 -14.21 7.54 15.03
N ALA A 412 -13.69 8.69 14.62
CA ALA A 412 -12.25 8.90 14.50
C ALA A 412 -11.53 8.83 15.86
N ALA A 413 -12.14 9.33 16.92
CA ALA A 413 -11.60 9.23 18.28
C ALA A 413 -11.59 7.77 18.76
N ALA A 414 -12.65 7.02 18.50
CA ALA A 414 -12.72 5.59 18.85
C ALA A 414 -11.67 4.77 18.08
N ALA A 415 -11.53 5.03 16.78
CA ALA A 415 -10.55 4.34 15.92
C ALA A 415 -9.10 4.62 16.36
N GLY A 416 -8.81 5.84 16.81
CA GLY A 416 -7.49 6.25 17.30
C GLY A 416 -7.22 5.90 18.76
N ALA A 417 -8.18 5.32 19.47
CA ALA A 417 -8.01 4.97 20.87
C ALA A 417 -6.87 3.95 21.05
N GLY A 418 -5.97 4.22 21.99
CA GLY A 418 -4.79 3.40 22.24
C GLY A 418 -3.54 3.85 21.49
N ALA A 419 -3.66 4.56 20.37
CA ALA A 419 -2.51 5.07 19.63
C ALA A 419 -1.87 6.26 20.38
N SER A 420 -0.58 6.50 20.10
CA SER A 420 0.11 7.70 20.59
C SER A 420 -0.56 8.97 20.03
N GLU A 421 -0.42 10.09 20.74
CA GLU A 421 -1.12 11.34 20.38
C GLU A 421 -0.84 11.81 18.94
N PRO A 422 0.39 11.74 18.38
CA PRO A 422 0.60 12.13 16.98
C PRO A 422 -0.21 11.27 16.00
N TRP A 423 -0.25 9.94 16.21
CA TRP A 423 -1.03 9.02 15.37
C TRP A 423 -2.54 9.18 15.57
N ALA A 424 -2.98 9.34 16.82
CA ALA A 424 -4.39 9.63 17.11
C ALA A 424 -4.83 10.94 16.45
N ALA A 425 -3.99 11.97 16.44
CA ALA A 425 -4.24 13.24 15.75
C ALA A 425 -4.33 13.04 14.23
N ALA A 426 -3.47 12.20 13.64
CA ALA A 426 -3.51 11.88 12.21
C ALA A 426 -4.82 11.16 11.83
N ILE A 427 -5.23 10.18 12.64
CA ILE A 427 -6.50 9.44 12.46
C ILE A 427 -7.70 10.40 12.55
N ARG A 428 -7.69 11.33 13.53
CA ARG A 428 -8.74 12.36 13.64
C ARG A 428 -8.75 13.31 12.45
N ARG A 429 -7.58 13.65 11.90
CA ARG A 429 -7.46 14.50 10.70
C ARG A 429 -8.02 13.77 9.47
N ALA A 430 -7.65 12.49 9.28
CA ALA A 430 -8.17 11.66 8.17
C ALA A 430 -9.69 11.54 8.20
N GLY A 431 -10.28 11.35 9.39
CA GLY A 431 -11.74 11.32 9.53
C GLY A 431 -12.42 12.62 9.15
N ARG A 432 -11.74 13.76 9.25
CA ARG A 432 -12.28 15.09 8.91
C ARG A 432 -11.96 15.57 7.50
N GLU A 433 -11.12 14.86 6.77
CA GLU A 433 -10.63 15.27 5.44
C GLU A 433 -11.77 15.61 4.47
N HIS A 434 -12.85 14.82 4.50
CA HIS A 434 -14.02 15.01 3.64
C HIS A 434 -15.29 15.36 4.43
N ALA A 435 -15.17 15.82 5.68
CA ALA A 435 -16.33 16.07 6.53
C ALA A 435 -17.29 17.12 5.95
N GLU A 436 -16.78 18.11 5.22
CA GLU A 436 -17.59 19.15 4.55
C GLU A 436 -18.42 18.59 3.39
N ASP A 437 -17.96 17.51 2.76
CA ASP A 437 -18.63 16.85 1.63
C ASP A 437 -19.73 15.88 2.08
N VAL A 438 -19.61 15.33 3.29
CA VAL A 438 -20.55 14.30 3.80
C VAL A 438 -22.01 14.74 3.70
N PRO A 439 -22.40 15.95 4.13
CA PRO A 439 -23.82 16.34 4.06
C PRO A 439 -24.37 16.37 2.63
N GLY A 440 -23.59 16.90 1.69
CA GLY A 440 -23.99 16.93 0.27
C GLY A 440 -24.11 15.55 -0.34
N ALA A 441 -23.16 14.67 -0.02
CA ALA A 441 -23.15 13.28 -0.48
C ALA A 441 -24.33 12.47 0.10
N VAL A 442 -24.68 12.70 1.36
CA VAL A 442 -25.86 12.08 2.00
C VAL A 442 -27.15 12.50 1.28
N ASP A 443 -27.32 13.80 0.98
CA ASP A 443 -28.49 14.28 0.23
C ASP A 443 -28.59 13.65 -1.15
N GLN A 444 -27.47 13.61 -1.86
CA GLN A 444 -27.42 13.01 -3.19
C GLN A 444 -27.76 11.52 -3.12
N ALA A 445 -27.26 10.79 -2.13
CA ALA A 445 -27.53 9.37 -1.93
C ALA A 445 -29.03 9.14 -1.63
N ILE A 446 -29.63 9.98 -0.78
CA ILE A 446 -31.08 9.92 -0.46
C ILE A 446 -31.91 10.20 -1.73
N ALA A 447 -31.56 11.23 -2.49
CA ALA A 447 -32.27 11.59 -3.72
C ALA A 447 -32.16 10.51 -4.81
N ALA A 448 -30.99 9.84 -4.92
CA ALA A 448 -30.74 8.79 -5.90
C ALA A 448 -31.37 7.44 -5.53
N THR A 449 -31.78 7.25 -4.27
CA THR A 449 -32.29 5.95 -3.80
C THR A 449 -33.72 5.69 -4.34
N ASP A 450 -33.91 4.58 -5.08
CA ASP A 450 -35.24 4.15 -5.53
C ASP A 450 -36.09 3.69 -4.33
N LEU A 451 -37.02 4.52 -3.92
CA LEU A 451 -37.95 4.24 -2.82
C LEU A 451 -39.10 3.30 -3.23
N GLY A 452 -39.20 2.91 -4.50
CA GLY A 452 -40.27 2.04 -5.02
C GLY A 452 -41.66 2.69 -4.92
N ALA A 453 -41.72 4.02 -4.91
CA ALA A 453 -42.93 4.79 -4.64
C ALA A 453 -44.02 4.60 -5.73
N GLY A 454 -43.60 4.32 -6.97
CA GLY A 454 -44.53 4.13 -8.10
C GLY A 454 -45.17 2.74 -8.20
N ARG A 455 -44.65 1.75 -7.48
CA ARG A 455 -45.13 0.36 -7.60
C ARG A 455 -46.44 0.14 -6.87
N GLY A 456 -47.51 -0.27 -7.59
CA GLY A 456 -48.80 -0.67 -7.04
C GLY A 456 -48.67 -1.97 -6.23
N SER A 457 -49.70 -2.28 -5.43
CA SER A 457 -49.81 -3.58 -4.76
C SER A 457 -50.81 -4.46 -5.53
N TRP A 458 -50.50 -5.75 -5.65
CA TRP A 458 -51.32 -6.73 -6.41
C TRP A 458 -52.74 -6.86 -5.87
N TRP A 459 -52.94 -6.61 -4.59
CA TRP A 459 -54.26 -6.76 -3.93
C TRP A 459 -55.21 -5.59 -4.23
N HIS A 460 -54.70 -4.40 -4.71
CA HIS A 460 -55.55 -3.25 -5.02
C HIS A 460 -56.57 -3.56 -6.13
N PRO A 461 -56.18 -4.14 -7.31
CA PRO A 461 -57.17 -4.47 -8.35
C PRO A 461 -58.18 -5.51 -7.89
N VAL A 462 -57.76 -6.48 -7.10
CA VAL A 462 -58.66 -7.55 -6.57
C VAL A 462 -59.73 -6.92 -5.69
N LEU A 463 -59.31 -6.04 -4.76
CA LEU A 463 -60.27 -5.38 -3.88
C LEU A 463 -61.20 -4.43 -4.62
N ASP A 464 -60.69 -3.73 -5.63
CA ASP A 464 -61.47 -2.82 -6.46
C ASP A 464 -62.57 -3.54 -7.24
N VAL A 465 -62.22 -4.70 -7.85
CA VAL A 465 -63.23 -5.54 -8.58
C VAL A 465 -64.28 -6.05 -7.60
N LEU A 466 -63.88 -6.52 -6.40
CA LEU A 466 -64.85 -7.03 -5.39
C LEU A 466 -65.80 -5.90 -4.89
N GLN A 467 -65.27 -4.69 -4.72
CA GLN A 467 -66.10 -3.51 -4.31
C GLN A 467 -67.06 -3.09 -5.40
N TRP A 468 -66.65 -3.14 -6.72
CA TRP A 468 -67.56 -2.85 -7.80
C TRP A 468 -68.65 -3.93 -7.94
N LEU A 469 -68.34 -5.22 -7.73
CA LEU A 469 -69.31 -6.31 -7.69
C LEU A 469 -70.31 -6.13 -6.57
N ALA A 470 -69.83 -5.78 -5.36
CA ALA A 470 -70.69 -5.48 -4.22
C ALA A 470 -71.62 -4.32 -4.47
N LEU A 471 -71.09 -3.25 -5.07
CA LEU A 471 -71.89 -2.06 -5.46
C LEU A 471 -72.93 -2.44 -6.55
N LEU A 472 -72.55 -3.18 -7.57
CA LEU A 472 -73.46 -3.63 -8.64
C LEU A 472 -74.60 -4.48 -8.02
N THR A 473 -74.26 -5.41 -7.09
CA THR A 473 -75.24 -6.24 -6.40
C THR A 473 -76.26 -5.36 -5.62
N ALA A 474 -75.74 -4.37 -4.91
CA ALA A 474 -76.60 -3.43 -4.17
C ALA A 474 -77.48 -2.58 -5.10
N VAL A 475 -76.92 -2.09 -6.24
CA VAL A 475 -77.67 -1.29 -7.22
C VAL A 475 -78.78 -2.14 -7.89
N VAL A 476 -78.51 -3.43 -8.24
CA VAL A 476 -79.52 -4.34 -8.80
C VAL A 476 -80.63 -4.56 -7.78
N GLY A 477 -80.30 -4.78 -6.49
CA GLY A 477 -81.27 -4.96 -5.42
C GLY A 477 -82.15 -3.73 -5.23
N ALA A 478 -81.52 -2.52 -5.21
CA ALA A 478 -82.20 -1.23 -5.08
C ALA A 478 -83.14 -0.94 -6.26
N GLY A 479 -82.64 -1.18 -7.48
CA GLY A 479 -83.41 -1.03 -8.74
C GLY A 479 -84.63 -1.93 -8.75
N TRP A 480 -84.45 -3.22 -8.37
CA TRP A 480 -85.54 -4.16 -8.27
C TRP A 480 -86.61 -3.73 -7.25
N LEU A 481 -86.20 -3.32 -6.04
CA LEU A 481 -87.11 -2.74 -5.02
C LEU A 481 -87.81 -1.48 -5.54
N GLY A 482 -87.09 -0.63 -6.29
CA GLY A 482 -87.66 0.57 -6.92
C GLY A 482 -88.76 0.23 -7.95
N VAL A 483 -88.53 -0.78 -8.78
CA VAL A 483 -89.54 -1.28 -9.74
C VAL A 483 -90.77 -1.80 -9.00
N LEU A 484 -90.56 -2.61 -7.95
CA LEU A 484 -91.66 -3.13 -7.13
C LEU A 484 -92.48 -1.99 -6.45
N ALA A 485 -91.77 -1.01 -5.91
CA ALA A 485 -92.40 0.16 -5.26
C ALA A 485 -93.20 1.00 -6.28
N LEU A 486 -92.65 1.22 -7.47
CA LEU A 486 -93.30 2.01 -8.54
C LEU A 486 -94.53 1.25 -9.06
N ALA A 487 -94.41 -0.08 -9.27
CA ALA A 487 -95.54 -0.89 -9.69
C ALA A 487 -96.66 -0.90 -8.64
N GLY A 488 -96.30 -0.98 -7.37
CA GLY A 488 -97.30 -0.85 -6.29
C GLY A 488 -97.95 0.50 -6.24
N TYR A 489 -97.22 1.60 -6.50
CA TYR A 489 -97.76 2.94 -6.60
C TYR A 489 -98.72 3.10 -7.79
N LEU A 490 -98.39 2.47 -8.92
CA LEU A 490 -99.18 2.52 -10.14
C LEU A 490 -100.32 1.45 -10.15
N GLN A 491 -100.45 0.67 -9.08
CA GLN A 491 -101.43 -0.41 -8.90
C GLN A 491 -101.38 -1.53 -9.98
N PHE A 492 -100.16 -1.76 -10.56
CA PHE A 492 -99.90 -2.93 -11.44
C PHE A 492 -99.65 -4.18 -10.64
N PRO A 493 -100.37 -5.27 -10.87
CA PRO A 493 -100.13 -6.55 -10.17
C PRO A 493 -98.86 -7.22 -10.69
N LEU A 494 -97.78 -7.18 -9.92
CA LEU A 494 -96.56 -7.94 -10.21
C LEU A 494 -96.52 -9.20 -9.34
N PRO A 495 -95.95 -10.27 -9.81
CA PRO A 495 -95.75 -11.45 -8.99
C PRO A 495 -94.84 -11.09 -7.78
N PRO A 496 -95.06 -11.74 -6.63
CA PRO A 496 -94.24 -11.47 -5.44
C PRO A 496 -92.79 -11.84 -5.68
N ALA A 497 -91.87 -11.05 -5.15
CA ALA A 497 -90.46 -11.33 -5.27
C ALA A 497 -90.10 -12.70 -4.62
N PRO A 498 -89.21 -13.48 -5.26
CA PRO A 498 -88.79 -14.72 -4.65
C PRO A 498 -88.14 -14.47 -3.29
N THR A 499 -88.44 -15.35 -2.35
CA THR A 499 -87.92 -15.26 -0.99
C THR A 499 -86.89 -16.37 -0.69
N VAL A 500 -85.82 -16.05 0.05
CA VAL A 500 -84.84 -16.98 0.54
C VAL A 500 -84.90 -16.91 2.08
N GLU A 501 -85.22 -18.01 2.71
CA GLU A 501 -85.41 -18.10 4.18
C GLU A 501 -86.36 -17.00 4.76
N GLY A 502 -87.46 -16.65 3.98
CA GLY A 502 -88.41 -15.66 4.40
C GLY A 502 -88.13 -14.21 4.11
N PHE A 503 -86.92 -13.90 3.59
CA PHE A 503 -86.55 -12.53 3.17
C PHE A 503 -86.67 -12.35 1.67
N PRO A 504 -87.23 -11.22 1.19
CA PRO A 504 -87.31 -10.93 -0.24
C PRO A 504 -85.88 -10.83 -0.84
N LEU A 505 -85.62 -11.52 -1.95
CA LEU A 505 -84.33 -11.57 -2.63
C LEU A 505 -83.79 -10.14 -2.97
N PRO A 506 -84.60 -9.18 -3.49
CA PRO A 506 -84.08 -7.84 -3.78
C PRO A 506 -83.61 -7.09 -2.51
N THR A 507 -84.22 -7.36 -1.35
CA THR A 507 -83.75 -6.77 -0.07
C THR A 507 -82.45 -7.39 0.36
N LEU A 508 -82.29 -8.72 0.17
CA LEU A 508 -81.04 -9.43 0.47
C LEU A 508 -79.88 -8.96 -0.43
N LEU A 509 -80.15 -8.71 -1.73
CA LEU A 509 -79.14 -8.21 -2.65
C LEU A 509 -78.71 -6.77 -2.25
N LEU A 510 -79.66 -5.90 -1.90
CA LEU A 510 -79.37 -4.53 -1.47
C LEU A 510 -78.54 -4.50 -0.15
N VAL A 511 -79.05 -5.16 0.89
CA VAL A 511 -78.44 -5.13 2.20
C VAL A 511 -77.11 -5.93 2.19
N GLY A 512 -77.08 -7.08 1.55
CA GLY A 512 -75.90 -7.93 1.41
C GLY A 512 -74.80 -7.25 0.62
N GLY A 513 -75.12 -6.58 -0.49
CA GLY A 513 -74.15 -5.81 -1.29
C GLY A 513 -73.55 -4.64 -0.53
N LEU A 514 -74.42 -3.89 0.21
CA LEU A 514 -73.94 -2.79 1.06
C LEU A 514 -73.06 -3.30 2.21
N ALA A 515 -73.51 -4.34 2.92
CA ALA A 515 -72.78 -4.94 4.04
C ALA A 515 -71.40 -5.48 3.58
N LEU A 516 -71.36 -6.20 2.44
CA LEU A 516 -70.11 -6.70 1.83
C LEU A 516 -69.19 -5.53 1.45
N GLY A 517 -69.73 -4.46 0.83
CA GLY A 517 -68.93 -3.26 0.46
C GLY A 517 -68.28 -2.60 1.68
N VAL A 518 -69.07 -2.45 2.79
CA VAL A 518 -68.55 -1.91 4.05
C VAL A 518 -67.50 -2.85 4.67
N LEU A 519 -67.74 -4.17 4.65
CA LEU A 519 -66.81 -5.15 5.17
C LEU A 519 -65.44 -5.11 4.40
N LEU A 520 -65.49 -5.04 3.07
CA LEU A 520 -64.31 -4.92 2.23
C LEU A 520 -63.55 -3.62 2.50
N ALA A 521 -64.25 -2.48 2.69
CA ALA A 521 -63.63 -1.21 3.06
C ALA A 521 -62.97 -1.27 4.45
N LEU A 522 -63.60 -1.93 5.42
CA LEU A 522 -62.99 -2.14 6.73
C LEU A 522 -61.77 -3.04 6.69
N LEU A 523 -61.79 -4.10 5.88
CA LEU A 523 -60.62 -5.02 5.68
C LEU A 523 -59.48 -4.29 4.98
N ALA A 524 -59.74 -3.34 4.08
CA ALA A 524 -58.72 -2.55 3.40
C ALA A 524 -57.87 -1.70 4.37
N ILE A 525 -58.41 -1.29 5.53
CA ILE A 525 -57.69 -0.43 6.48
C ILE A 525 -56.45 -1.13 7.08
N PRO A 526 -56.59 -2.27 7.75
CA PRO A 526 -55.40 -2.94 8.33
C PRO A 526 -54.42 -3.42 7.26
N LEU A 527 -54.92 -3.86 6.09
CA LEU A 527 -54.08 -4.29 4.97
C LEU A 527 -53.21 -3.13 4.42
N THR A 528 -53.83 -1.95 4.28
CA THR A 528 -53.13 -0.71 3.88
C THR A 528 -52.08 -0.29 4.92
N ARG A 529 -52.40 -0.38 6.22
CA ARG A 529 -51.48 -0.04 7.31
C ARG A 529 -50.28 -0.99 7.32
N TRP A 530 -50.52 -2.30 7.20
CA TRP A 530 -49.47 -3.32 7.19
C TRP A 530 -48.52 -3.18 5.99
N THR A 531 -49.09 -2.99 4.79
CA THR A 531 -48.30 -2.80 3.56
C THR A 531 -47.55 -1.47 3.56
N ALA A 532 -48.11 -0.40 4.10
CA ALA A 532 -47.43 0.90 4.28
C ALA A 532 -46.22 0.76 5.20
N ALA A 533 -46.39 0.09 6.35
CA ALA A 533 -45.30 -0.15 7.29
C ALA A 533 -44.20 -1.04 6.67
N ALA A 534 -44.57 -2.08 5.91
CA ALA A 534 -43.60 -2.92 5.20
C ALA A 534 -42.78 -2.12 4.17
N ARG A 535 -43.42 -1.19 3.44
CA ARG A 535 -42.74 -0.30 2.49
C ARG A 535 -41.86 0.71 3.23
N GLY A 536 -42.31 1.25 4.34
CA GLY A 536 -41.52 2.14 5.19
C GLY A 536 -40.23 1.46 5.67
N ARG A 537 -40.36 0.20 6.12
CA ARG A 537 -39.17 -0.58 6.54
C ARG A 537 -38.19 -0.81 5.40
N ARG A 538 -38.67 -1.13 4.19
CA ARG A 538 -37.80 -1.32 3.01
C ARG A 538 -37.13 0.00 2.60
N ALA A 539 -37.87 1.09 2.58
CA ALA A 539 -37.32 2.42 2.27
C ALA A 539 -36.25 2.80 3.31
N ARG A 540 -36.53 2.59 4.59
CA ARG A 540 -35.56 2.82 5.67
C ARG A 540 -34.25 2.05 5.43
N ARG A 541 -34.33 0.74 5.18
CA ARG A 541 -33.16 -0.10 4.95
C ARG A 541 -32.30 0.42 3.78
N ARG A 542 -32.92 0.70 2.62
CA ARG A 542 -32.23 1.21 1.45
C ARG A 542 -31.54 2.56 1.70
N LEU A 543 -32.22 3.45 2.42
CA LEU A 543 -31.69 4.76 2.75
C LEU A 543 -30.54 4.64 3.77
N GLU A 544 -30.68 3.77 4.79
CA GLU A 544 -29.60 3.49 5.76
C GLU A 544 -28.39 2.83 5.08
N GLU A 545 -28.60 1.91 4.15
CA GLU A 545 -27.54 1.32 3.34
C GLU A 545 -26.81 2.38 2.52
N ALA A 546 -27.54 3.27 1.84
CA ALA A 546 -26.98 4.35 1.04
C ALA A 546 -26.19 5.36 1.89
N THR A 547 -26.71 5.74 3.07
CA THR A 547 -26.00 6.65 3.99
C THR A 547 -24.78 5.98 4.63
N THR A 548 -24.85 4.68 4.92
CA THR A 548 -23.71 3.91 5.43
C THR A 548 -22.60 3.84 4.38
N ASP A 549 -22.94 3.64 3.11
CA ASP A 549 -21.97 3.62 2.00
C ASP A 549 -21.27 4.98 1.84
N VAL A 550 -22.00 6.09 1.98
CA VAL A 550 -21.41 7.45 1.99
C VAL A 550 -20.44 7.60 3.18
N GLY A 551 -20.87 7.21 4.38
CA GLY A 551 -20.05 7.25 5.59
C GLY A 551 -18.79 6.39 5.45
N ARG A 552 -18.94 5.20 4.85
CA ARG A 552 -17.79 4.33 4.58
C ARG A 552 -16.77 5.01 3.68
N ARG A 553 -17.18 5.50 2.51
CA ARG A 553 -16.26 6.09 1.52
C ARG A 553 -15.59 7.37 2.00
N LEU A 554 -16.34 8.27 2.65
CA LEU A 554 -15.83 9.60 2.98
C LEU A 554 -15.20 9.70 4.38
N VAL A 555 -15.49 8.75 5.28
CA VAL A 555 -15.00 8.80 6.67
C VAL A 555 -14.26 7.53 7.06
N VAL A 556 -14.90 6.35 6.88
CA VAL A 556 -14.34 5.09 7.37
C VAL A 556 -13.08 4.69 6.58
N ASP A 557 -13.12 4.76 5.24
CA ASP A 557 -12.00 4.34 4.40
C ASP A 557 -10.75 5.22 4.61
N PRO A 558 -10.83 6.57 4.69
CA PRO A 558 -9.68 7.38 5.07
C PRO A 558 -9.13 7.05 6.47
N VAL A 559 -10.00 6.80 7.44
CA VAL A 559 -9.59 6.40 8.79
C VAL A 559 -8.89 5.04 8.77
N ARG A 560 -9.45 4.06 8.05
CA ARG A 560 -8.83 2.73 7.89
C ARG A 560 -7.45 2.83 7.22
N ALA A 561 -7.34 3.61 6.15
CA ALA A 561 -6.07 3.82 5.44
C ALA A 561 -5.00 4.37 6.40
N GLU A 562 -5.36 5.27 7.31
CA GLU A 562 -4.43 5.82 8.29
C GLU A 562 -4.05 4.80 9.37
N VAL A 563 -4.98 3.96 9.80
CA VAL A 563 -4.71 2.83 10.72
C VAL A 563 -3.79 1.80 10.06
N ASP A 564 -4.03 1.47 8.79
CA ASP A 564 -3.18 0.54 8.03
C ASP A 564 -1.76 1.11 7.85
N ARG A 565 -1.64 2.42 7.63
CA ARG A 565 -0.36 3.12 7.56
C ARG A 565 0.40 3.02 8.89
N PHE A 566 -0.30 3.14 10.02
CA PHE A 566 0.31 2.92 11.36
C PHE A 566 0.87 1.49 11.47
N HIS A 567 0.12 0.48 11.04
CA HIS A 567 0.59 -0.91 11.09
C HIS A 567 1.82 -1.11 10.19
N ALA A 568 1.80 -0.58 8.97
CA ALA A 568 2.95 -0.62 8.06
C ALA A 568 4.18 0.06 8.68
N PHE A 569 4.01 1.23 9.30
CA PHE A 569 5.07 1.94 10.01
C PHE A 569 5.66 1.10 11.15
N ARG A 570 4.81 0.49 11.97
CA ARG A 570 5.24 -0.40 13.07
C ARG A 570 6.03 -1.60 12.53
N ASP A 571 5.57 -2.21 11.45
CA ASP A 571 6.23 -3.37 10.84
C ASP A 571 7.58 -2.96 10.22
N ALA A 572 7.67 -1.78 9.60
CA ALA A 572 8.94 -1.22 9.09
C ALA A 572 9.92 -0.98 10.26
N LEU A 573 9.48 -0.41 11.36
CA LEU A 573 10.32 -0.22 12.56
C LEU A 573 10.81 -1.55 13.14
N ALA A 574 9.97 -2.57 13.16
CA ALA A 574 10.35 -3.90 13.65
C ALA A 574 11.46 -4.49 12.77
N ARG A 575 11.34 -4.36 11.43
CA ARG A 575 12.40 -4.79 10.50
C ARG A 575 13.68 -3.98 10.72
N ALA A 576 13.58 -2.67 10.87
CA ALA A 576 14.73 -1.79 11.11
C ALA A 576 15.46 -2.14 12.42
N SER A 577 14.73 -2.57 13.45
CA SER A 577 15.32 -2.98 14.74
C SER A 577 15.96 -4.36 14.71
N GLY A 578 15.72 -5.14 13.66
CA GLY A 578 16.23 -6.51 13.55
C GLY A 578 15.47 -7.55 14.38
N VAL A 579 14.30 -7.18 14.89
CA VAL A 579 13.46 -8.12 15.65
C VAL A 579 12.52 -8.84 14.67
N PRO A 580 12.49 -10.16 14.66
CA PRO A 580 11.58 -10.89 13.77
C PRO A 580 10.12 -10.52 14.08
N VAL A 581 9.41 -10.05 13.09
CA VAL A 581 7.98 -9.73 13.21
C VAL A 581 7.20 -11.02 13.43
N ARG A 582 6.69 -11.21 14.65
CA ARG A 582 5.71 -12.28 14.88
C ARG A 582 4.42 -11.89 14.16
N ARG A 583 4.23 -12.44 12.96
CA ARG A 583 2.93 -12.34 12.29
C ARG A 583 1.89 -13.02 13.18
N GLY A 584 1.08 -12.21 13.85
CA GLY A 584 -0.10 -12.69 14.54
C GLY A 584 -0.97 -13.45 13.53
N ARG A 585 -1.38 -14.65 13.85
CA ARG A 585 -2.38 -15.39 13.06
C ARG A 585 -3.66 -14.55 13.02
N ARG A 586 -4.07 -14.11 11.83
CA ARG A 586 -5.40 -13.54 11.58
C ARG A 586 -6.48 -14.61 11.78
#